data_aebd677bee5f24dd0a2f72aaf1608103
#
_entry.id   aebd677bee5f24dd0a2f72aaf1608103
#
_cell.length_a   1.000
_cell.length_b   1.000
_cell.length_c   1.000
_cell.angle_alpha   90.00
_cell.angle_beta   90.00
_cell.angle_gamma   90.00
#
_symmetry.space_group_name_H-M   'P 1'
#
loop_
_entity.id
_entity.type
_entity.pdbx_description
1 polymer ?
#
loop_
_entity_poly.entity_id
_entity_poly.type
_entity_poly.pdbx_seq_one_letter_code
_entity_poly.pdbx_strand_id
1 'polypeptide(L)'
;MNHQLQTALHEVNLSGEAISDRTSEIFERVLRDSAYLDGPNFTAFHPLDLRRMFDLYDRFFFNESCREALGDVPLHFGISKRMTRSAGTTTRREQRLRMPGSVHREYKIAVSSTLLFQTFCGEERTVTVSGLVCHNRMQALQRVMEHEMVHLIEMLLWTDSSCAARRFQTITRRFFRHTQHTHELITPREKAWTQYQIRPGDHVRFRFDGHHYSGIVNRITKRATILVEDPRGSRYSDGKHYRKFYVPIQMLQKLV
;
A
#
# COMPACT_ATOMS: atom_id res chain seq x y z
N MET A 1 26.08 12.85 7.61
CA MET A 1 24.85 12.86 8.44
C MET A 1 23.83 13.78 7.78
N ASN A 2 22.56 13.48 7.82
CA ASN A 2 21.44 13.95 6.98
C ASN A 2 21.11 15.46 6.98
N HIS A 3 22.17 16.31 7.01
CA HIS A 3 22.01 17.76 7.08
C HIS A 3 21.28 18.31 5.84
N GLN A 4 21.62 17.84 4.63
CA GLN A 4 21.00 18.32 3.40
C GLN A 4 19.52 17.97 3.35
N LEU A 5 19.12 16.74 3.77
CA LEU A 5 17.72 16.35 3.83
C LEU A 5 16.94 17.17 4.87
N GLN A 6 17.55 17.49 6.02
CA GLN A 6 16.94 18.41 7.00
C GLN A 6 16.79 19.81 6.44
N THR A 7 17.82 20.32 5.76
CA THR A 7 17.78 21.63 5.09
C THR A 7 16.70 21.67 4.02
N ALA A 8 16.62 20.65 3.15
CA ALA A 8 15.56 20.55 2.15
C ALA A 8 14.16 20.57 2.78
N LEU A 9 13.96 19.87 3.90
CA LEU A 9 12.69 19.92 4.63
C LEU A 9 12.38 21.31 5.24
N HIS A 10 13.36 22.11 5.58
CA HIS A 10 13.14 23.44 6.17
C HIS A 10 12.99 24.52 5.12
N GLU A 11 13.81 24.54 4.09
CA GLU A 11 13.94 25.63 3.13
C GLU A 11 13.00 25.53 1.94
N VAL A 12 12.68 24.31 1.47
CA VAL A 12 11.80 24.11 0.32
C VAL A 12 10.38 24.55 0.67
N ASN A 13 9.93 25.63 0.06
CA ASN A 13 8.56 26.13 0.17
C ASN A 13 7.96 26.26 -1.24
N LEU A 14 7.15 25.28 -1.63
CA LEU A 14 6.53 25.21 -2.94
C LEU A 14 5.13 25.82 -2.91
N SER A 15 4.78 26.58 -3.93
CA SER A 15 3.40 26.98 -4.16
C SER A 15 2.54 25.77 -4.54
N GLY A 16 1.23 25.89 -4.37
CA GLY A 16 0.31 24.84 -4.78
C GLY A 16 0.38 24.50 -6.27
N GLU A 17 0.65 25.50 -7.11
CA GLU A 17 0.86 25.37 -8.55
C GLU A 17 2.16 24.60 -8.83
N ALA A 18 3.27 24.99 -8.23
CA ALA A 18 4.55 24.29 -8.39
C ALA A 18 4.48 22.81 -7.93
N ILE A 19 3.72 22.50 -6.88
CA ILE A 19 3.49 21.10 -6.47
C ILE A 19 2.71 20.35 -7.55
N SER A 20 1.65 20.96 -8.09
CA SER A 20 0.82 20.38 -9.15
C SER A 20 1.63 20.10 -10.41
N ASP A 21 2.41 21.08 -10.87
CA ASP A 21 3.24 20.98 -12.08
C ASP A 21 4.29 19.87 -11.94
N ARG A 22 5.03 19.84 -10.83
CA ARG A 22 6.02 18.78 -10.55
C ARG A 22 5.38 17.40 -10.50
N THR A 23 4.23 17.30 -9.86
CA THR A 23 3.50 16.02 -9.78
C THR A 23 3.01 15.56 -11.15
N SER A 24 2.51 16.48 -11.98
CA SER A 24 2.08 16.20 -13.35
C SER A 24 3.27 15.79 -14.22
N GLU A 25 4.40 16.48 -14.12
CA GLU A 25 5.61 16.10 -14.84
C GLU A 25 6.13 14.71 -14.45
N ILE A 26 6.08 14.36 -13.17
CA ILE A 26 6.43 13.01 -12.70
C ILE A 26 5.47 11.96 -13.30
N PHE A 27 4.18 12.26 -13.31
CA PHE A 27 3.15 11.40 -13.92
C PHE A 27 3.48 11.08 -15.38
N GLU A 28 3.73 12.12 -16.19
CA GLU A 28 4.03 12.00 -17.61
C GLU A 28 5.36 11.25 -17.85
N ARG A 29 6.41 11.58 -17.09
CA ARG A 29 7.71 10.94 -17.26
C ARG A 29 7.67 9.46 -16.88
N VAL A 30 7.00 9.09 -15.78
CA VAL A 30 6.93 7.68 -15.38
C VAL A 30 6.15 6.87 -16.42
N LEU A 31 5.05 7.38 -16.95
CA LEU A 31 4.29 6.69 -18.01
C LEU A 31 5.11 6.57 -19.31
N ARG A 32 5.72 7.66 -19.75
CA ARG A 32 6.48 7.69 -21.01
C ARG A 32 7.69 6.76 -20.98
N ASP A 33 8.41 6.73 -19.85
CA ASP A 33 9.71 6.05 -19.75
C ASP A 33 9.59 4.61 -19.19
N SER A 34 8.38 4.16 -18.86
CA SER A 34 8.13 2.81 -18.38
C SER A 34 8.01 1.81 -19.52
N ALA A 35 8.65 0.65 -19.35
CA ALA A 35 8.44 -0.50 -20.23
C ALA A 35 7.27 -1.39 -19.80
N TYR A 36 6.61 -1.07 -18.69
CA TYR A 36 5.60 -1.95 -18.06
C TYR A 36 4.23 -1.30 -17.94
N LEU A 37 4.16 0.04 -17.93
CA LEU A 37 2.91 0.77 -17.81
C LEU A 37 2.32 0.99 -19.21
N ASP A 38 1.10 0.52 -19.43
CA ASP A 38 0.35 0.63 -20.67
C ASP A 38 -0.61 1.84 -20.70
N GLY A 39 -0.54 2.70 -19.69
CA GLY A 39 -1.34 3.92 -19.58
C GLY A 39 -1.69 4.27 -18.12
N PRO A 40 -2.50 5.33 -17.91
CA PRO A 40 -2.86 5.78 -16.56
C PRO A 40 -3.61 4.74 -15.72
N ASN A 41 -4.39 3.87 -16.37
CA ASN A 41 -5.07 2.75 -15.75
C ASN A 41 -4.38 1.41 -16.06
N PHE A 42 -3.06 1.41 -15.98
CA PHE A 42 -2.18 0.29 -16.31
C PHE A 42 -2.70 -1.07 -15.78
N THR A 43 -2.41 -2.13 -16.54
CA THR A 43 -2.78 -3.51 -16.18
C THR A 43 -1.66 -4.27 -15.47
N ALA A 44 -0.43 -3.78 -15.58
CA ALA A 44 0.75 -4.27 -14.89
C ALA A 44 1.66 -3.10 -14.50
N PHE A 45 2.51 -3.28 -13.51
CA PHE A 45 3.61 -2.38 -13.16
C PHE A 45 4.74 -3.17 -12.50
N HIS A 46 5.94 -2.58 -12.50
CA HIS A 46 7.15 -3.24 -12.04
C HIS A 46 7.83 -2.46 -10.90
N PRO A 47 8.61 -3.10 -10.01
CA PRO A 47 9.39 -2.37 -9.01
C PRO A 47 10.30 -1.26 -9.56
N LEU A 48 10.73 -1.38 -10.82
CA LEU A 48 11.49 -0.33 -11.50
C LEU A 48 10.68 0.96 -11.73
N ASP A 49 9.36 0.85 -11.90
CA ASP A 49 8.49 2.03 -12.02
C ASP A 49 8.39 2.76 -10.69
N LEU A 50 8.33 2.01 -9.58
CA LEU A 50 8.37 2.60 -8.23
C LEU A 50 9.70 3.28 -7.96
N ARG A 51 10.81 2.65 -8.39
CA ARG A 51 12.14 3.25 -8.27
C ARG A 51 12.25 4.54 -9.08
N ARG A 52 11.81 4.52 -10.35
CA ARG A 52 11.80 5.71 -11.20
C ARG A 52 10.97 6.84 -10.58
N MET A 53 9.79 6.49 -10.08
CA MET A 53 8.92 7.45 -9.39
C MET A 53 9.60 8.05 -8.17
N PHE A 54 10.23 7.23 -7.33
CA PHE A 54 11.01 7.69 -6.18
C PHE A 54 12.13 8.64 -6.61
N ASP A 55 12.93 8.27 -7.61
CA ASP A 55 14.06 9.09 -8.08
C ASP A 55 13.59 10.45 -8.63
N LEU A 56 12.44 10.49 -9.30
CA LEU A 56 11.84 11.73 -9.78
C LEU A 56 11.30 12.60 -8.63
N TYR A 57 10.60 12.01 -7.66
CA TYR A 57 10.13 12.74 -6.49
C TYR A 57 11.29 13.29 -5.67
N ASP A 58 12.34 12.51 -5.45
CA ASP A 58 13.53 12.93 -4.72
C ASP A 58 14.21 14.11 -5.43
N ARG A 59 14.37 14.02 -6.75
CA ARG A 59 14.95 15.11 -7.56
C ARG A 59 14.09 16.37 -7.53
N PHE A 60 12.79 16.25 -7.77
CA PHE A 60 11.93 17.42 -7.93
C PHE A 60 11.54 18.09 -6.61
N PHE A 61 11.45 17.33 -5.53
CA PHE A 61 10.96 17.85 -4.25
C PHE A 61 12.06 17.99 -3.19
N PHE A 62 13.12 17.19 -3.27
CA PHE A 62 14.14 17.10 -2.21
C PHE A 62 15.57 17.29 -2.72
N ASN A 63 15.78 17.71 -3.97
CA ASN A 63 17.11 17.93 -4.58
C ASN A 63 18.06 16.73 -4.41
N GLU A 64 17.54 15.50 -4.60
CA GLU A 64 18.26 14.23 -4.45
C GLU A 64 18.76 13.94 -3.02
N SER A 65 18.32 14.73 -2.02
CA SER A 65 18.80 14.60 -0.64
C SER A 65 18.34 13.33 0.07
N CYS A 66 17.25 12.67 -0.38
CA CYS A 66 16.89 11.36 0.14
C CYS A 66 17.90 10.29 -0.29
N ARG A 67 18.36 10.32 -1.54
CA ARG A 67 19.42 9.44 -2.05
C ARG A 67 20.73 9.66 -1.32
N GLU A 68 21.11 10.90 -1.13
CA GLU A 68 22.31 11.25 -0.38
C GLU A 68 22.23 10.79 1.08
N ALA A 69 21.08 10.98 1.73
CA ALA A 69 20.85 10.53 3.10
C ALA A 69 20.87 8.99 3.24
N LEU A 70 20.46 8.25 2.21
CA LEU A 70 20.60 6.80 2.14
C LEU A 70 22.06 6.36 2.03
N GLY A 71 22.89 7.11 1.27
CA GLY A 71 24.26 6.70 0.96
C GLY A 71 24.29 5.27 0.36
N ASP A 72 25.10 4.39 0.96
CA ASP A 72 25.23 3.00 0.56
C ASP A 72 24.13 2.07 1.13
N VAL A 73 23.21 2.61 1.93
CA VAL A 73 22.13 1.80 2.53
C VAL A 73 21.12 1.43 1.44
N PRO A 74 20.85 0.11 1.23
CA PRO A 74 19.95 -0.33 0.18
C PRO A 74 18.51 0.16 0.41
N LEU A 75 17.88 0.68 -0.68
CA LEU A 75 16.46 0.92 -0.77
C LEU A 75 15.85 -0.02 -1.81
N HIS A 76 15.01 -0.92 -1.36
CA HIS A 76 14.30 -1.88 -2.19
C HIS A 76 12.88 -1.41 -2.51
N PHE A 77 12.41 -1.73 -3.71
CA PHE A 77 11.03 -1.51 -4.13
C PHE A 77 10.33 -2.84 -4.35
N GLY A 78 9.06 -2.91 -3.98
CA GLY A 78 8.31 -4.15 -4.08
C GLY A 78 6.83 -3.96 -4.36
N ILE A 79 6.24 -4.99 -4.94
CA ILE A 79 4.80 -5.07 -5.23
C ILE A 79 4.22 -6.20 -4.40
N SER A 80 3.20 -5.90 -3.62
CA SER A 80 2.55 -6.88 -2.74
C SER A 80 1.15 -7.23 -3.22
N LYS A 81 0.97 -8.51 -3.57
CA LYS A 81 -0.35 -9.09 -3.80
C LYS A 81 -1.09 -9.49 -2.49
N ARG A 82 -0.41 -9.40 -1.34
CA ARG A 82 -0.95 -9.81 -0.03
C ARG A 82 -1.45 -8.64 0.81
N MET A 83 -1.02 -7.43 0.51
CA MET A 83 -1.53 -6.23 1.18
C MET A 83 -2.97 -5.97 0.71
N THR A 84 -3.92 -6.06 1.65
CA THR A 84 -5.36 -5.94 1.37
C THR A 84 -6.05 -4.88 2.23
N ARG A 85 -5.27 -4.14 3.03
CA ARG A 85 -5.75 -3.05 3.89
C ARG A 85 -4.92 -1.78 3.74
N SER A 86 -3.60 -1.91 3.61
CA SER A 86 -2.68 -0.78 3.40
C SER A 86 -2.38 -0.65 1.91
N ALA A 87 -2.37 0.58 1.40
CA ALA A 87 -2.04 0.87 0.01
C ALA A 87 -0.52 0.75 -0.24
N GLY A 88 0.28 1.15 0.74
CA GLY A 88 1.73 1.02 0.75
C GLY A 88 2.26 0.63 2.12
N THR A 89 3.54 0.38 2.20
CA THR A 89 4.31 0.24 3.45
C THR A 89 5.77 0.60 3.21
N THR A 90 6.34 1.36 4.14
CA THR A 90 7.79 1.57 4.22
C THR A 90 8.32 0.87 5.45
N THR A 91 9.34 0.05 5.28
CA THR A 91 9.93 -0.73 6.36
C THR A 91 11.44 -0.51 6.43
N ARG A 92 11.96 -0.43 7.66
CA ARG A 92 13.37 -0.48 7.97
C ARG A 92 13.68 -1.85 8.56
N ARG A 93 14.69 -2.50 8.04
CA ARG A 93 15.21 -3.75 8.57
C ARG A 93 16.63 -3.54 9.04
N GLU A 94 16.94 -3.99 10.25
CA GLU A 94 18.26 -3.97 10.82
C GLU A 94 18.65 -5.38 11.23
N GLN A 95 19.85 -5.79 10.82
CA GLN A 95 20.43 -7.07 11.20
C GLN A 95 21.81 -6.84 11.81
N ARG A 96 21.97 -7.27 13.06
CA ARG A 96 23.29 -7.27 13.72
C ARG A 96 24.19 -8.28 13.01
N LEU A 97 25.35 -7.85 12.62
CA LEU A 97 26.36 -8.72 12.02
C LEU A 97 27.21 -9.38 13.13
N ARG A 98 27.97 -10.41 12.75
CA ARG A 98 28.82 -11.14 13.71
C ARG A 98 29.92 -10.27 14.32
N MET A 99 30.34 -9.20 13.63
CA MET A 99 31.32 -8.24 14.18
C MET A 99 30.62 -7.31 15.18
N PRO A 100 31.15 -7.14 16.39
CA PRO A 100 30.59 -6.24 17.40
C PRO A 100 30.43 -4.82 16.86
N GLY A 101 29.25 -4.23 17.04
CA GLY A 101 28.93 -2.87 16.59
C GLY A 101 28.53 -2.73 15.11
N SER A 102 28.63 -3.78 14.31
CA SER A 102 28.25 -3.74 12.91
C SER A 102 26.76 -4.08 12.73
N VAL A 103 26.02 -3.17 12.08
CA VAL A 103 24.60 -3.33 11.76
C VAL A 103 24.41 -3.17 10.26
N HIS A 104 23.87 -4.20 9.62
CA HIS A 104 23.37 -4.07 8.26
C HIS A 104 21.97 -3.48 8.32
N ARG A 105 21.74 -2.40 7.58
CA ARG A 105 20.45 -1.70 7.49
C ARG A 105 19.97 -1.72 6.05
N GLU A 106 18.69 -1.92 5.86
CA GLU A 106 18.03 -1.80 4.56
C GLU A 106 16.65 -1.16 4.72
N TYR A 107 16.18 -0.50 3.67
CA TYR A 107 14.83 0.03 3.58
C TYR A 107 14.08 -0.62 2.44
N LYS A 108 12.76 -0.69 2.58
CA LYS A 108 11.89 -1.19 1.52
C LYS A 108 10.60 -0.39 1.48
N ILE A 109 10.26 0.11 0.29
CA ILE A 109 8.94 0.64 -0.05
C ILE A 109 8.19 -0.44 -0.83
N ALA A 110 6.99 -0.81 -0.39
CA ALA A 110 6.15 -1.76 -1.11
C ALA A 110 4.74 -1.22 -1.29
N VAL A 111 4.14 -1.48 -2.46
CA VAL A 111 2.80 -1.01 -2.84
C VAL A 111 1.88 -2.18 -3.09
N SER A 112 0.60 -2.02 -2.74
CA SER A 112 -0.44 -3.02 -2.95
C SER A 112 -0.93 -3.03 -4.38
N SER A 113 -0.59 -4.07 -5.15
CA SER A 113 -1.23 -4.29 -6.45
C SER A 113 -2.70 -4.72 -6.31
N THR A 114 -3.05 -5.41 -5.22
CA THR A 114 -4.45 -5.84 -4.99
C THR A 114 -5.39 -4.66 -4.88
N LEU A 115 -5.05 -3.64 -4.09
CA LEU A 115 -5.91 -2.47 -3.93
C LEU A 115 -5.96 -1.61 -5.19
N LEU A 116 -4.80 -1.37 -5.83
CA LEU A 116 -4.75 -0.58 -7.08
C LEU A 116 -5.55 -1.23 -8.21
N PHE A 117 -5.39 -2.53 -8.44
CA PHE A 117 -6.10 -3.21 -9.53
C PHE A 117 -7.58 -3.47 -9.22
N GLN A 118 -7.95 -3.57 -7.96
CA GLN A 118 -9.33 -3.77 -7.56
C GLN A 118 -10.15 -2.47 -7.63
N THR A 119 -9.49 -1.35 -7.42
CA THR A 119 -10.03 -0.01 -7.61
C THR A 119 -10.11 0.34 -9.08
N PHE A 120 -10.65 1.21 -9.67
CA PHE A 120 -10.65 1.60 -11.10
C PHE A 120 -10.95 0.45 -12.09
N CYS A 121 -11.82 -0.48 -11.69
CA CYS A 121 -12.29 -1.60 -12.52
C CYS A 121 -13.76 -1.39 -12.90
N GLY A 122 -14.09 -0.29 -13.62
CA GLY A 122 -15.43 -0.06 -14.16
C GLY A 122 -16.47 0.49 -13.17
N GLU A 123 -16.10 0.83 -11.96
CA GLU A 123 -16.97 1.55 -11.04
C GLU A 123 -16.70 3.06 -11.16
N GLU A 124 -17.72 3.86 -11.45
CA GLU A 124 -17.68 5.33 -11.45
C GLU A 124 -17.72 5.86 -10.00
N ARG A 125 -16.72 5.49 -9.21
CA ARG A 125 -16.59 5.98 -7.85
C ARG A 125 -15.43 6.95 -7.75
N THR A 126 -15.67 8.09 -7.17
CA THR A 126 -14.59 8.98 -6.74
C THR A 126 -13.77 8.28 -5.65
N VAL A 127 -12.48 8.18 -5.85
CA VAL A 127 -11.54 7.56 -4.92
C VAL A 127 -10.58 8.61 -4.41
N THR A 128 -10.41 8.69 -3.09
CA THR A 128 -9.41 9.55 -2.48
C THR A 128 -8.25 8.72 -1.91
N VAL A 129 -7.04 9.24 -2.07
CA VAL A 129 -5.83 8.73 -1.43
C VAL A 129 -5.14 9.91 -0.78
N SER A 130 -4.86 9.80 0.50
CA SER A 130 -4.27 10.89 1.31
C SER A 130 -5.11 12.19 1.26
N GLY A 131 -6.44 12.05 1.10
CA GLY A 131 -7.39 13.16 1.00
C GLY A 131 -7.40 13.88 -0.35
N LEU A 132 -6.74 13.36 -1.37
CA LEU A 132 -6.72 13.88 -2.74
C LEU A 132 -7.48 12.95 -3.68
N VAL A 133 -8.31 13.54 -4.55
CA VAL A 133 -9.09 12.78 -5.55
C VAL A 133 -8.15 12.18 -6.59
N CYS A 134 -8.36 10.91 -6.88
CA CYS A 134 -7.64 10.14 -7.88
C CYS A 134 -8.63 9.60 -8.92
N HIS A 135 -8.37 9.89 -10.19
CA HIS A 135 -9.20 9.49 -11.32
C HIS A 135 -8.70 8.23 -12.04
N ASN A 136 -7.48 7.80 -11.72
CA ASN A 136 -6.85 6.63 -12.33
C ASN A 136 -5.82 6.00 -11.38
N ARG A 137 -5.36 4.80 -11.77
CA ARG A 137 -4.38 4.03 -10.98
C ARG A 137 -3.05 4.75 -10.80
N MET A 138 -2.60 5.50 -11.81
CA MET A 138 -1.33 6.19 -11.76
C MET A 138 -1.35 7.34 -10.74
N GLN A 139 -2.43 8.13 -10.69
CA GLN A 139 -2.61 9.15 -9.65
C GLN A 139 -2.65 8.53 -8.26
N ALA A 140 -3.41 7.44 -8.07
CA ALA A 140 -3.46 6.75 -6.79
C ALA A 140 -2.08 6.20 -6.38
N LEU A 141 -1.32 5.64 -7.33
CA LEU A 141 0.05 5.16 -7.10
C LEU A 141 0.98 6.29 -6.68
N GLN A 142 0.88 7.48 -7.32
CA GLN A 142 1.66 8.66 -6.92
C GLN A 142 1.37 9.05 -5.46
N ARG A 143 0.09 9.17 -5.06
CA ARG A 143 -0.27 9.52 -3.68
C ARG A 143 0.24 8.51 -2.67
N VAL A 144 0.20 7.22 -3.01
CA VAL A 144 0.78 6.16 -2.17
C VAL A 144 2.29 6.32 -2.07
N MET A 145 3.00 6.55 -3.17
CA MET A 145 4.45 6.73 -3.16
C MET A 145 4.88 7.97 -2.37
N GLU A 146 4.19 9.09 -2.51
CA GLU A 146 4.40 10.31 -1.72
C GLU A 146 4.29 10.02 -0.21
N HIS A 147 3.26 9.28 0.20
CA HIS A 147 3.05 8.86 1.58
C HIS A 147 4.21 7.99 2.09
N GLU A 148 4.60 6.99 1.31
CA GLU A 148 5.68 6.07 1.70
C GLU A 148 7.06 6.74 1.71
N MET A 149 7.28 7.73 0.83
CA MET A 149 8.51 8.54 0.86
C MET A 149 8.64 9.35 2.14
N VAL A 150 7.54 9.90 2.67
CA VAL A 150 7.60 10.63 3.94
C VAL A 150 7.91 9.68 5.10
N HIS A 151 7.39 8.44 5.08
CA HIS A 151 7.82 7.42 6.04
C HIS A 151 9.32 7.14 5.97
N LEU A 152 9.88 7.02 4.76
CA LEU A 152 11.32 6.85 4.57
C LEU A 152 12.11 8.05 5.11
N ILE A 153 11.71 9.27 4.76
CA ILE A 153 12.34 10.51 5.22
C ILE A 153 12.36 10.57 6.75
N GLU A 154 11.25 10.28 7.40
CA GLU A 154 11.19 10.24 8.86
C GLU A 154 12.12 9.18 9.45
N MET A 155 12.16 7.97 8.88
CA MET A 155 13.06 6.90 9.33
C MET A 155 14.55 7.25 9.13
N LEU A 156 14.88 8.02 8.09
CA LEU A 156 16.23 8.50 7.84
C LEU A 156 16.68 9.57 8.85
N LEU A 157 15.75 10.44 9.24
CA LEU A 157 16.07 11.59 10.11
C LEU A 157 15.86 11.30 11.60
N TRP A 158 14.79 10.59 11.95
CA TRP A 158 14.38 10.41 13.35
C TRP A 158 14.21 8.96 13.79
N THR A 159 14.54 8.02 12.93
CA THR A 159 14.50 6.56 13.17
C THR A 159 13.12 5.94 13.35
N ASP A 160 12.11 6.71 13.72
CA ASP A 160 10.70 6.33 13.85
C ASP A 160 9.82 7.08 12.85
N SER A 161 8.68 6.52 12.53
CA SER A 161 7.70 7.15 11.65
C SER A 161 6.28 6.71 11.96
N SER A 162 5.34 7.67 11.94
CA SER A 162 3.93 7.40 12.14
C SER A 162 3.07 8.39 11.37
N CYS A 163 2.23 7.90 10.46
CA CYS A 163 1.33 8.77 9.67
C CYS A 163 0.25 9.47 10.52
N ALA A 164 0.00 9.01 11.74
CA ALA A 164 -0.85 9.70 12.70
C ALA A 164 -0.14 10.87 13.42
N ALA A 165 1.20 10.95 13.36
CA ALA A 165 1.96 12.00 14.02
C ALA A 165 1.87 13.33 13.28
N ARG A 166 1.85 14.43 14.06
CA ARG A 166 1.80 15.79 13.50
C ARG A 166 2.96 16.09 12.56
N ARG A 167 4.17 15.59 12.87
CA ARG A 167 5.36 15.77 12.03
C ARG A 167 5.11 15.21 10.62
N PHE A 168 4.67 13.96 10.51
CA PHE A 168 4.33 13.32 9.25
C PHE A 168 3.29 14.13 8.46
N GLN A 169 2.19 14.50 9.12
CA GLN A 169 1.09 15.24 8.48
C GLN A 169 1.53 16.64 8.02
N THR A 170 2.45 17.28 8.75
CA THR A 170 3.02 18.57 8.34
C THR A 170 3.86 18.44 7.07
N ILE A 171 4.72 17.41 6.99
CA ILE A 171 5.56 17.16 5.81
C ILE A 171 4.68 16.83 4.59
N THR A 172 3.75 15.89 4.73
CA THR A 172 2.89 15.47 3.60
C THR A 172 2.01 16.61 3.09
N ARG A 173 1.47 17.44 3.99
CA ARG A 173 0.69 18.62 3.61
C ARG A 173 1.53 19.65 2.85
N ARG A 174 2.72 19.94 3.34
CA ARG A 174 3.60 20.95 2.78
C ARG A 174 4.14 20.56 1.41
N PHE A 175 4.61 19.34 1.24
CA PHE A 175 5.24 18.89 0.01
C PHE A 175 4.26 18.34 -1.03
N PHE A 176 3.15 17.73 -0.59
CA PHE A 176 2.25 17.00 -1.47
C PHE A 176 0.78 17.42 -1.34
N ARG A 177 0.48 18.40 -0.48
CA ARG A 177 -0.89 18.88 -0.22
C ARG A 177 -1.84 17.79 0.33
N HIS A 178 -1.30 16.73 0.92
CA HIS A 178 -2.14 15.72 1.56
C HIS A 178 -2.97 16.35 2.69
N THR A 179 -4.25 16.03 2.72
CA THR A 179 -5.18 16.50 3.76
C THR A 179 -5.54 15.40 4.76
N GLN A 180 -5.26 14.15 4.42
CA GLN A 180 -5.49 12.95 5.24
C GLN A 180 -4.28 12.01 5.14
N HIS A 181 -4.26 10.98 5.98
CA HIS A 181 -3.24 9.92 5.95
C HIS A 181 -3.82 8.54 5.62
N THR A 182 -5.06 8.50 5.15
CA THR A 182 -5.82 7.28 4.81
C THR A 182 -6.09 7.21 3.30
N HIS A 183 -6.60 6.08 2.85
CA HIS A 183 -7.04 5.87 1.47
C HIS A 183 -8.44 5.25 1.42
N GLU A 184 -9.15 5.49 0.33
CA GLU A 184 -10.45 4.90 0.02
C GLU A 184 -10.38 3.89 -1.14
N LEU A 185 -9.17 3.34 -1.40
CA LEU A 185 -9.02 2.25 -2.36
C LEU A 185 -9.88 1.05 -1.94
N ILE A 186 -10.57 0.47 -2.90
CA ILE A 186 -11.51 -0.62 -2.67
C ILE A 186 -10.78 -1.83 -2.10
N THR A 187 -11.18 -2.23 -0.90
CA THR A 187 -10.62 -3.41 -0.24
C THR A 187 -11.35 -4.68 -0.67
N PRO A 188 -10.71 -5.87 -0.62
CA PRO A 188 -11.40 -7.13 -0.88
C PRO A 188 -12.60 -7.36 0.05
N ARG A 189 -12.56 -6.84 1.28
CA ARG A 189 -13.68 -6.91 2.21
C ARG A 189 -14.86 -6.04 1.75
N GLU A 190 -14.58 -4.84 1.29
CA GLU A 190 -15.58 -3.93 0.73
C GLU A 190 -16.20 -4.54 -0.52
N LYS A 191 -15.37 -5.02 -1.47
CA LYS A 191 -15.83 -5.70 -2.67
C LYS A 191 -16.72 -6.91 -2.36
N ALA A 192 -16.36 -7.70 -1.35
CA ALA A 192 -17.18 -8.82 -0.91
C ALA A 192 -18.55 -8.40 -0.43
N TRP A 193 -18.63 -7.26 0.26
CA TRP A 193 -19.89 -6.71 0.73
C TRP A 193 -20.70 -6.10 -0.42
N THR A 194 -20.11 -5.23 -1.22
CA THR A 194 -20.83 -4.51 -2.28
C THR A 194 -21.35 -5.42 -3.39
N GLN A 195 -20.54 -6.42 -3.81
CA GLN A 195 -20.90 -7.28 -4.94
C GLN A 195 -21.59 -8.59 -4.53
N TYR A 196 -21.30 -9.12 -3.34
CA TYR A 196 -21.77 -10.46 -2.93
C TYR A 196 -22.58 -10.43 -1.63
N GLN A 197 -22.72 -9.28 -0.99
CA GLN A 197 -23.39 -9.11 0.31
C GLN A 197 -22.82 -10.04 1.41
N ILE A 198 -21.50 -10.35 1.31
CA ILE A 198 -20.80 -11.25 2.24
C ILE A 198 -19.85 -10.46 3.12
N ARG A 199 -19.89 -10.72 4.44
CA ARG A 199 -19.02 -10.11 5.45
C ARG A 199 -18.55 -11.16 6.46
N PRO A 200 -17.47 -10.92 7.23
CA PRO A 200 -17.10 -11.77 8.35
C PRO A 200 -18.26 -11.95 9.34
N GLY A 201 -18.46 -13.17 9.80
CA GLY A 201 -19.58 -13.57 10.64
C GLY A 201 -20.76 -14.19 9.89
N ASP A 202 -20.88 -13.97 8.57
CA ASP A 202 -21.96 -14.57 7.79
C ASP A 202 -21.81 -16.09 7.66
N HIS A 203 -22.93 -16.79 7.71
CA HIS A 203 -23.00 -18.20 7.35
C HIS A 203 -23.09 -18.35 5.84
N VAL A 204 -22.23 -19.23 5.30
CA VAL A 204 -22.13 -19.44 3.86
C VAL A 204 -22.05 -20.91 3.52
N ARG A 205 -22.49 -21.25 2.31
CA ARG A 205 -22.31 -22.55 1.70
C ARG A 205 -21.40 -22.42 0.46
N PHE A 206 -20.59 -23.44 0.21
CA PHE A 206 -19.70 -23.53 -0.95
C PHE A 206 -19.45 -24.98 -1.33
N ARG A 207 -18.97 -25.19 -2.56
CA ARG A 207 -18.52 -26.50 -3.04
C ARG A 207 -17.00 -26.52 -3.10
N PHE A 208 -16.41 -27.58 -2.56
CA PHE A 208 -14.97 -27.80 -2.58
C PHE A 208 -14.69 -29.28 -2.78
N ASP A 209 -13.85 -29.62 -3.76
CA ASP A 209 -13.48 -31.01 -4.08
C ASP A 209 -14.70 -31.95 -4.22
N GLY A 210 -15.72 -31.50 -4.97
CA GLY A 210 -16.93 -32.23 -5.22
C GLY A 210 -17.97 -32.24 -4.08
N HIS A 211 -17.60 -31.85 -2.86
CA HIS A 211 -18.45 -31.86 -1.68
C HIS A 211 -19.01 -30.47 -1.34
N HIS A 212 -20.18 -30.46 -0.72
CA HIS A 212 -20.80 -29.25 -0.20
C HIS A 212 -20.43 -29.05 1.27
N TYR A 213 -20.05 -27.85 1.62
CA TYR A 213 -19.69 -27.41 2.95
C TYR A 213 -20.50 -26.21 3.36
N SER A 214 -20.80 -26.09 4.64
CA SER A 214 -21.36 -24.88 5.25
C SER A 214 -20.47 -24.44 6.40
N GLY A 215 -20.31 -23.14 6.58
CA GLY A 215 -19.45 -22.60 7.65
C GLY A 215 -19.56 -21.10 7.80
N ILE A 216 -18.77 -20.55 8.68
CA ILE A 216 -18.77 -19.12 9.04
C ILE A 216 -17.60 -18.42 8.34
N VAL A 217 -17.87 -17.26 7.74
CA VAL A 217 -16.83 -16.40 7.20
C VAL A 217 -16.03 -15.79 8.34
N ASN A 218 -14.81 -16.26 8.54
CA ASN A 218 -13.92 -15.75 9.58
C ASN A 218 -13.21 -14.45 9.14
N ARG A 219 -12.68 -14.46 7.92
CA ARG A 219 -11.86 -13.36 7.40
C ARG A 219 -11.99 -13.26 5.89
N ILE A 220 -12.00 -12.03 5.38
CA ILE A 220 -11.92 -11.76 3.96
C ILE A 220 -10.62 -11.02 3.66
N THR A 221 -9.83 -11.62 2.77
CA THR A 221 -8.64 -11.03 2.16
C THR A 221 -8.78 -11.22 0.65
N LYS A 222 -7.76 -11.66 -0.06
CA LYS A 222 -7.90 -12.07 -1.48
C LYS A 222 -8.89 -13.23 -1.67
N ARG A 223 -9.03 -14.07 -0.64
CA ARG A 223 -10.03 -15.14 -0.52
C ARG A 223 -10.72 -15.01 0.83
N ALA A 224 -11.89 -15.57 0.95
CA ALA A 224 -12.54 -15.75 2.24
C ALA A 224 -11.93 -16.96 2.95
N THR A 225 -11.66 -16.82 4.25
CA THR A 225 -11.36 -17.93 5.14
C THR A 225 -12.67 -18.36 5.80
N ILE A 226 -13.11 -19.57 5.51
CA ILE A 226 -14.34 -20.13 6.06
C ILE A 226 -13.97 -21.16 7.13
N LEU A 227 -14.62 -21.06 8.28
CA LEU A 227 -14.54 -22.04 9.37
C LEU A 227 -15.70 -23.01 9.22
N VAL A 228 -15.38 -24.26 8.92
CA VAL A 228 -16.34 -25.37 8.88
C VAL A 228 -16.13 -26.18 10.15
N GLU A 229 -17.20 -26.42 10.92
CA GLU A 229 -17.12 -27.22 12.15
C GLU A 229 -16.71 -28.64 11.79
N ASP A 230 -15.62 -29.11 12.39
CA ASP A 230 -15.03 -30.43 12.17
C ASP A 230 -14.30 -30.85 13.45
N PRO A 231 -14.70 -32.01 14.09
CA PRO A 231 -14.05 -32.49 15.31
C PRO A 231 -12.55 -32.71 15.17
N ARG A 232 -12.04 -32.94 13.94
CA ARG A 232 -10.62 -33.11 13.65
C ARG A 232 -9.89 -31.77 13.38
N GLY A 233 -10.61 -30.66 13.44
CA GLY A 233 -10.09 -29.33 13.19
C GLY A 233 -9.30 -28.76 14.37
N SER A 234 -8.78 -27.53 14.18
CA SER A 234 -8.14 -26.79 15.26
C SER A 234 -9.19 -26.26 16.25
N ARG A 235 -8.89 -26.31 17.55
CA ARG A 235 -9.72 -25.72 18.59
C ARG A 235 -9.68 -24.19 18.52
N TYR A 236 -10.83 -23.54 18.70
CA TYR A 236 -11.01 -22.09 18.73
C TYR A 236 -11.47 -21.61 20.11
N SER A 237 -11.51 -20.28 20.28
CA SER A 237 -11.85 -19.63 21.56
C SER A 237 -13.30 -19.87 22.02
N ASP A 238 -14.18 -20.25 21.12
CA ASP A 238 -15.56 -20.65 21.40
C ASP A 238 -15.69 -22.12 21.91
N GLY A 239 -14.56 -22.81 22.04
CA GLY A 239 -14.49 -24.20 22.47
C GLY A 239 -14.72 -25.23 21.38
N LYS A 240 -15.14 -24.83 20.20
CA LYS A 240 -15.39 -25.70 19.05
C LYS A 240 -14.14 -25.96 18.24
N HIS A 241 -14.18 -26.97 17.37
CA HIS A 241 -13.12 -27.34 16.45
C HIS A 241 -13.54 -27.01 15.03
N TYR A 242 -12.62 -26.39 14.27
CA TYR A 242 -12.89 -25.95 12.90
C TYR A 242 -11.76 -26.31 11.94
N ARG A 243 -12.17 -26.73 10.74
CA ARG A 243 -11.31 -26.83 9.58
C ARG A 243 -11.41 -25.56 8.76
N LYS A 244 -10.25 -25.01 8.30
CA LYS A 244 -10.18 -23.79 7.49
C LYS A 244 -10.23 -24.10 6.01
N PHE A 245 -11.10 -23.40 5.29
CA PHE A 245 -11.15 -23.39 3.84
C PHE A 245 -10.85 -22.00 3.32
N TYR A 246 -10.08 -21.90 2.22
CA TYR A 246 -9.73 -20.65 1.57
C TYR A 246 -10.46 -20.58 0.23
N VAL A 247 -11.63 -19.97 0.21
CA VAL A 247 -12.58 -20.01 -0.89
C VAL A 247 -12.64 -18.67 -1.60
N PRO A 248 -12.58 -18.61 -2.95
CA PRO A 248 -12.90 -17.40 -3.71
C PRO A 248 -14.30 -16.90 -3.39
N ILE A 249 -14.47 -15.58 -3.21
CA ILE A 249 -15.75 -15.01 -2.73
C ILE A 249 -16.91 -15.32 -3.67
N GLN A 250 -16.67 -15.31 -4.99
CA GLN A 250 -17.67 -15.63 -6.02
C GLN A 250 -18.21 -17.08 -5.94
N MET A 251 -17.53 -17.97 -5.21
CA MET A 251 -17.97 -19.36 -5.00
C MET A 251 -18.81 -19.54 -3.73
N LEU A 252 -19.00 -18.49 -2.97
CA LEU A 252 -19.76 -18.52 -1.73
C LEU A 252 -21.21 -18.15 -2.00
N GLN A 253 -22.12 -18.88 -1.34
CA GLN A 253 -23.55 -18.58 -1.26
C GLN A 253 -23.88 -18.25 0.19
N LYS A 254 -24.39 -17.04 0.42
CA LYS A 254 -24.85 -16.65 1.76
C LYS A 254 -26.05 -17.47 2.14
N LEU A 255 -26.04 -18.00 3.36
CA LEU A 255 -27.20 -18.62 3.98
C LEU A 255 -27.96 -17.50 4.73
N VAL A 256 -29.25 -17.40 4.46
CA VAL A 256 -30.17 -16.44 5.10
C VAL A 256 -30.55 -16.94 6.49
#